data_ecfbe8f8bd719fa3a93b585918388c70
#
_entry.id   ecfbe8f8bd719fa3a93b585918388c70
#
_cell.length_a   1.000
_cell.length_b   1.000
_cell.length_c   1.000
_cell.angle_alpha   90.00
_cell.angle_beta   90.00
_cell.angle_gamma   90.00
#
_symmetry.space_group_name_H-M   'P 1'
#
loop_
_entity.id
_entity.type
_entity.pdbx_description
1 polymer ?
#
loop_
_entity_poly.entity_id
_entity_poly.type
_entity_poly.pdbx_seq_one_letter_code
_entity_poly.pdbx_strand_id
1 'polypeptide(L)'
;MDKVRNAVVDLLVQVEQDQSYSTISLKKVIEQQKWTAKDKGLLTELFYGTIQRKMTIDFYLAPYIQKAKKIQPWVKQLLRISIYQMVFLDKIPDHAAIFEAVQIAKKRGHQGIAKFVNGVLRNFQRNDLRSFEEIKDADERMSVQYSIPKWMYQLFKQQYGVEQAQQIS
;
A
#
# COMPACT_ATOMS: atom_id res chain seq x y z
N MET A 1 -3.51 11.97 -16.35
CA MET A 1 -3.32 11.47 -14.96
C MET A 1 -4.40 10.46 -14.64
N ASP A 2 -4.03 9.40 -13.96
CA ASP A 2 -4.95 8.32 -13.62
C ASP A 2 -5.91 8.74 -12.51
N LYS A 3 -7.21 8.83 -12.83
CA LYS A 3 -8.24 9.29 -11.90
C LYS A 3 -8.44 8.30 -10.74
N VAL A 4 -8.38 7.01 -11.01
CA VAL A 4 -8.59 5.98 -9.99
C VAL A 4 -7.48 6.03 -8.96
N ARG A 5 -6.24 5.96 -9.39
CA ARG A 5 -5.08 5.96 -8.47
C ARG A 5 -4.98 7.26 -7.71
N ASN A 6 -5.25 8.37 -8.37
CA ASN A 6 -5.25 9.68 -7.71
C ASN A 6 -6.30 9.76 -6.60
N ALA A 7 -7.50 9.23 -6.85
CA ALA A 7 -8.57 9.19 -5.85
C ALA A 7 -8.19 8.28 -4.67
N VAL A 8 -7.55 7.15 -4.95
CA VAL A 8 -7.11 6.23 -3.89
C VAL A 8 -6.07 6.89 -2.98
N VAL A 9 -5.14 7.65 -3.57
CA VAL A 9 -4.16 8.41 -2.78
C VAL A 9 -4.87 9.32 -1.79
N ASP A 10 -5.83 10.11 -2.24
CA ASP A 10 -6.57 11.03 -1.37
C ASP A 10 -7.36 10.29 -0.29
N LEU A 11 -8.01 9.17 -0.65
CA LEU A 11 -8.74 8.35 0.30
C LEU A 11 -7.84 7.79 1.40
N LEU A 12 -6.68 7.28 1.02
CA LEU A 12 -5.73 6.70 1.98
C LEU A 12 -5.14 7.77 2.91
N VAL A 13 -4.86 8.96 2.37
CA VAL A 13 -4.41 10.09 3.21
C VAL A 13 -5.50 10.44 4.23
N GLN A 14 -6.75 10.54 3.79
CA GLN A 14 -7.85 10.89 4.66
C GLN A 14 -8.06 9.85 5.77
N VAL A 15 -8.08 8.57 5.41
CA VAL A 15 -8.28 7.48 6.37
C VAL A 15 -7.16 7.46 7.41
N GLU A 16 -5.92 7.65 7.00
CA GLU A 16 -4.78 7.61 7.92
C GLU A 16 -4.74 8.83 8.84
N GLN A 17 -5.04 10.02 8.32
CA GLN A 17 -5.00 11.25 9.12
C GLN A 17 -6.21 11.38 10.05
N ASP A 18 -7.39 11.09 9.55
CA ASP A 18 -8.64 11.33 10.27
C ASP A 18 -9.15 10.10 10.99
N GLN A 19 -8.52 8.95 10.77
CA GLN A 19 -8.97 7.65 11.28
C GLN A 19 -10.44 7.39 10.97
N SER A 20 -10.91 7.92 9.82
CA SER A 20 -12.30 7.76 9.39
C SER A 20 -12.58 6.33 8.94
N TYR A 21 -13.87 5.96 8.96
CA TYR A 21 -14.28 4.64 8.53
C TYR A 21 -14.10 4.49 7.02
N SER A 22 -13.27 3.54 6.62
CA SER A 22 -12.87 3.34 5.22
C SER A 22 -14.06 3.11 4.29
N THR A 23 -15.08 2.37 4.74
CA THR A 23 -16.27 2.08 3.94
C THR A 23 -17.05 3.35 3.61
N ILE A 24 -17.21 4.25 4.57
CA ILE A 24 -17.94 5.51 4.38
C ILE A 24 -17.17 6.42 3.42
N SER A 25 -15.86 6.52 3.61
CA SER A 25 -14.99 7.36 2.77
C SER A 25 -15.01 6.90 1.32
N LEU A 26 -14.90 5.60 1.09
CA LEU A 26 -14.95 5.02 -0.26
C LEU A 26 -16.30 5.27 -0.92
N LYS A 27 -17.39 5.05 -0.18
CA LYS A 27 -18.75 5.26 -0.70
C LYS A 27 -18.95 6.69 -1.20
N LYS A 28 -18.47 7.68 -0.42
CA LYS A 28 -18.56 9.09 -0.82
C LYS A 28 -17.86 9.37 -2.14
N VAL A 29 -16.66 8.83 -2.33
CA VAL A 29 -15.90 9.04 -3.57
C VAL A 29 -16.62 8.42 -4.76
N ILE A 30 -17.18 7.21 -4.58
CA ILE A 30 -17.91 6.52 -5.64
C ILE A 30 -19.15 7.31 -6.06
N GLU A 31 -19.84 7.93 -5.09
CA GLU A 31 -21.05 8.71 -5.34
C GLU A 31 -20.81 10.10 -5.96
N GLN A 32 -19.62 10.68 -5.72
CA GLN A 32 -19.33 12.07 -6.12
C GLN A 32 -19.08 12.26 -7.61
N GLN A 33 -18.76 11.20 -8.35
CA GLN A 33 -18.53 11.29 -9.78
C GLN A 33 -18.86 9.97 -10.46
N LYS A 34 -18.96 10.04 -11.80
CA LYS A 34 -19.28 8.87 -12.59
C LYS A 34 -18.01 8.02 -12.79
N TRP A 35 -18.07 6.79 -12.32
CA TRP A 35 -17.02 5.81 -12.51
C TRP A 35 -17.57 4.66 -13.36
N THR A 36 -16.77 4.12 -14.26
CA THR A 36 -17.14 2.87 -14.95
C THR A 36 -17.10 1.72 -13.94
N ALA A 37 -17.73 0.60 -14.27
CA ALA A 37 -17.69 -0.58 -13.42
C ALA A 37 -16.24 -1.04 -13.19
N LYS A 38 -15.40 -0.97 -14.23
CA LYS A 38 -13.98 -1.31 -14.15
C LYS A 38 -13.23 -0.39 -13.20
N ASP A 39 -13.51 0.92 -13.28
CA ASP A 39 -12.89 1.91 -12.40
C ASP A 39 -13.27 1.69 -10.93
N LYS A 40 -14.55 1.40 -10.66
CA LYS A 40 -15.02 1.10 -9.30
C LYS A 40 -14.33 -0.14 -8.74
N GLY A 41 -14.16 -1.16 -9.57
CA GLY A 41 -13.46 -2.38 -9.18
C GLY A 41 -12.01 -2.13 -8.81
N LEU A 42 -11.29 -1.40 -9.67
CA LEU A 42 -9.89 -1.07 -9.42
C LEU A 42 -9.73 -0.17 -8.19
N LEU A 43 -10.58 0.84 -8.07
CA LEU A 43 -10.56 1.77 -6.94
C LEU A 43 -10.76 1.02 -5.62
N THR A 44 -11.73 0.12 -5.57
CA THR A 44 -12.03 -0.69 -4.39
C THR A 44 -10.87 -1.63 -4.06
N GLU A 45 -10.33 -2.30 -5.06
CA GLU A 45 -9.19 -3.21 -4.94
C GLU A 45 -7.96 -2.50 -4.36
N LEU A 46 -7.58 -1.36 -4.97
CA LEU A 46 -6.40 -0.62 -4.53
C LEU A 46 -6.57 -0.05 -3.13
N PHE A 47 -7.76 0.44 -2.84
CA PHE A 47 -8.03 1.06 -1.54
C PHE A 47 -7.98 0.03 -0.40
N TYR A 48 -8.83 -1.00 -0.47
CA TYR A 48 -8.88 -2.02 0.58
C TYR A 48 -7.65 -2.90 0.62
N GLY A 49 -7.11 -3.25 -0.54
CA GLY A 49 -5.91 -4.07 -0.62
C GLY A 49 -4.72 -3.40 0.05
N THR A 50 -4.52 -2.11 -0.21
CA THR A 50 -3.42 -1.36 0.40
C THR A 50 -3.60 -1.26 1.92
N ILE A 51 -4.83 -1.02 2.39
CA ILE A 51 -5.10 -0.99 3.83
C ILE A 51 -4.82 -2.35 4.47
N GLN A 52 -5.31 -3.42 3.87
CA GLN A 52 -5.14 -4.77 4.43
C GLN A 52 -3.69 -5.22 4.46
N ARG A 53 -2.87 -4.76 3.52
CA ARG A 53 -1.47 -5.17 3.39
C ARG A 53 -0.48 -4.10 3.83
N LYS A 54 -0.95 -3.07 4.52
CA LYS A 54 -0.14 -1.91 4.86
C LYS A 54 1.17 -2.27 5.57
N MET A 55 1.12 -3.13 6.58
CA MET A 55 2.32 -3.50 7.33
C MET A 55 3.33 -4.24 6.46
N THR A 56 2.85 -5.15 5.62
CA THR A 56 3.69 -5.88 4.67
C THR A 56 4.31 -4.93 3.65
N ILE A 57 3.49 -4.03 3.10
CA ILE A 57 3.94 -3.03 2.12
C ILE A 57 5.01 -2.13 2.73
N ASP A 58 4.80 -1.64 3.94
CA ASP A 58 5.76 -0.78 4.63
C ASP A 58 7.08 -1.50 4.91
N PHE A 59 7.02 -2.77 5.25
CA PHE A 59 8.21 -3.61 5.41
C PHE A 59 9.02 -3.67 4.11
N TYR A 60 8.34 -3.91 2.98
CA TYR A 60 9.01 -3.98 1.68
C TYR A 60 9.58 -2.63 1.24
N LEU A 61 8.87 -1.55 1.56
CA LEU A 61 9.24 -0.21 1.14
C LEU A 61 10.40 0.38 1.96
N ALA A 62 10.49 0.01 3.24
CA ALA A 62 11.40 0.63 4.21
C ALA A 62 12.85 0.78 3.73
N PRO A 63 13.50 -0.25 3.13
CA PRO A 63 14.90 -0.09 2.72
C PRO A 63 15.13 1.00 1.68
N TYR A 64 14.11 1.32 0.89
CA TYR A 64 14.22 2.24 -0.25
C TYR A 64 13.92 3.69 0.12
N ILE A 65 13.41 3.94 1.32
CA ILE A 65 13.07 5.28 1.78
C ILE A 65 13.78 5.69 3.06
N GLN A 66 14.72 4.89 3.56
CA GLN A 66 15.45 5.15 4.81
C GLN A 66 16.15 6.49 4.82
N LYS A 67 16.72 6.90 3.69
CA LYS A 67 17.50 8.11 3.57
C LYS A 67 16.65 9.36 3.36
N ALA A 68 15.36 9.19 3.11
CA ALA A 68 14.47 10.33 2.92
C ALA A 68 14.19 10.99 4.27
N LYS A 69 14.47 12.30 4.36
CA LYS A 69 14.30 13.04 5.63
C LYS A 69 12.84 13.18 5.99
N LYS A 70 11.98 13.47 5.01
CA LYS A 70 10.56 13.66 5.22
C LYS A 70 9.81 13.36 3.93
N ILE A 71 8.83 12.49 4.03
CA ILE A 71 7.98 12.13 2.89
C ILE A 71 6.57 12.65 3.18
N GLN A 72 6.03 13.44 2.24
CA GLN A 72 4.67 13.97 2.38
C GLN A 72 3.68 12.81 2.42
N PRO A 73 2.55 12.96 3.17
CA PRO A 73 1.57 11.88 3.31
C PRO A 73 1.08 11.32 1.98
N TRP A 74 0.77 12.17 1.00
CA TRP A 74 0.27 11.69 -0.30
C TRP A 74 1.35 10.92 -1.08
N VAL A 75 2.61 11.30 -0.97
CA VAL A 75 3.71 10.59 -1.61
C VAL A 75 3.87 9.20 -1.00
N LYS A 76 3.76 9.10 0.31
CA LYS A 76 3.81 7.83 1.02
C LYS A 76 2.70 6.89 0.54
N GLN A 77 1.47 7.41 0.43
CA GLN A 77 0.35 6.60 -0.05
C GLN A 77 0.53 6.20 -1.51
N LEU A 78 1.05 7.09 -2.33
CA LEU A 78 1.34 6.78 -3.73
C LEU A 78 2.34 5.63 -3.85
N LEU A 79 3.40 5.65 -3.04
CA LEU A 79 4.37 4.56 -2.99
C LEU A 79 3.72 3.26 -2.52
N ARG A 80 2.87 3.32 -1.50
CA ARG A 80 2.17 2.13 -0.99
C ARG A 80 1.28 1.48 -2.04
N ILE A 81 0.46 2.25 -2.75
CA ILE A 81 -0.42 1.66 -3.77
C ILE A 81 0.37 1.10 -4.95
N SER A 82 1.52 1.69 -5.24
CA SER A 82 2.38 1.20 -6.31
C SER A 82 3.01 -0.15 -5.94
N ILE A 83 3.53 -0.26 -4.72
CA ILE A 83 4.07 -1.52 -4.19
C ILE A 83 2.98 -2.59 -4.15
N TYR A 84 1.76 -2.22 -3.70
CA TYR A 84 0.64 -3.16 -3.68
C TYR A 84 0.39 -3.76 -5.05
N GLN A 85 0.35 -2.93 -6.09
CA GLN A 85 0.13 -3.41 -7.45
C GLN A 85 1.26 -4.32 -7.92
N MET A 86 2.51 -3.94 -7.66
CA MET A 86 3.67 -4.70 -8.12
C MET A 86 3.80 -6.06 -7.44
N VAL A 87 3.37 -6.17 -6.19
CA VAL A 87 3.53 -7.40 -5.39
C VAL A 87 2.29 -8.29 -5.47
N PHE A 88 1.10 -7.70 -5.39
CA PHE A 88 -0.14 -8.45 -5.18
C PHE A 88 -1.08 -8.52 -6.39
N LEU A 89 -0.87 -7.71 -7.42
CA LEU A 89 -1.73 -7.70 -8.59
C LEU A 89 -0.98 -8.14 -9.84
N ASP A 90 -1.13 -9.41 -10.20
CA ASP A 90 -0.41 -9.99 -11.34
C ASP A 90 -0.83 -9.38 -12.68
N LYS A 91 -2.08 -8.94 -12.80
CA LYS A 91 -2.61 -8.40 -14.05
C LYS A 91 -2.15 -6.98 -14.39
N ILE A 92 -1.46 -6.30 -13.45
CA ILE A 92 -0.93 -4.96 -13.68
C ILE A 92 0.60 -5.09 -13.83
N PRO A 93 1.15 -4.81 -15.03
CA PRO A 93 2.60 -4.85 -15.20
C PRO A 93 3.31 -3.82 -14.33
N ASP A 94 4.48 -4.17 -13.81
CA ASP A 94 5.26 -3.28 -12.94
C ASP A 94 5.52 -1.92 -13.62
N HIS A 95 5.89 -1.93 -14.91
CA HIS A 95 6.17 -0.69 -15.61
C HIS A 95 4.96 0.23 -15.71
N ALA A 96 3.75 -0.33 -15.79
CA ALA A 96 2.52 0.46 -15.82
C ALA A 96 2.25 1.10 -14.46
N ALA A 97 2.42 0.34 -13.36
CA ALA A 97 2.26 0.88 -12.01
C ALA A 97 3.25 2.02 -11.76
N ILE A 98 4.50 1.86 -12.17
CA ILE A 98 5.54 2.88 -12.00
C ILE A 98 5.24 4.11 -12.86
N PHE A 99 4.85 3.90 -14.12
CA PHE A 99 4.52 5.02 -15.03
C PHE A 99 3.40 5.88 -14.45
N GLU A 100 2.30 5.26 -13.99
CA GLU A 100 1.18 6.00 -13.44
C GLU A 100 1.55 6.74 -12.15
N ALA A 101 2.37 6.11 -11.31
CA ALA A 101 2.86 6.76 -10.09
C ALA A 101 3.68 8.02 -10.40
N VAL A 102 4.57 7.93 -11.39
CA VAL A 102 5.40 9.07 -11.81
C VAL A 102 4.54 10.19 -12.36
N GLN A 103 3.53 9.86 -13.17
CA GLN A 103 2.62 10.88 -13.72
C GLN A 103 1.85 11.61 -12.61
N ILE A 104 1.36 10.89 -11.62
CA ILE A 104 0.66 11.49 -10.47
C ILE A 104 1.63 12.38 -9.70
N ALA A 105 2.86 11.93 -9.48
CA ALA A 105 3.87 12.70 -8.76
C ALA A 105 4.19 14.02 -9.46
N LYS A 106 4.28 14.01 -10.80
CA LYS A 106 4.50 15.23 -11.59
C LYS A 106 3.34 16.21 -11.45
N LYS A 107 2.12 15.71 -11.55
CA LYS A 107 0.91 16.54 -11.52
C LYS A 107 0.63 17.13 -10.13
N ARG A 108 0.73 16.33 -9.09
CA ARG A 108 0.44 16.76 -7.73
C ARG A 108 1.59 17.53 -7.10
N GLY A 109 2.82 17.20 -7.46
CA GLY A 109 4.01 17.80 -6.90
C GLY A 109 4.82 18.54 -7.95
N HIS A 110 6.05 18.07 -8.14
CA HIS A 110 6.98 18.65 -9.11
C HIS A 110 7.96 17.58 -9.58
N GLN A 111 8.87 17.97 -10.47
CA GLN A 111 9.83 17.06 -11.09
C GLN A 111 10.73 16.35 -10.06
N GLY A 112 11.11 17.04 -8.99
CA GLY A 112 11.92 16.43 -7.92
C GLY A 112 11.21 15.28 -7.24
N ILE A 113 9.91 15.44 -6.93
CA ILE A 113 9.12 14.37 -6.33
C ILE A 113 8.95 13.22 -7.32
N ALA A 114 8.72 13.52 -8.60
CA ALA A 114 8.60 12.51 -9.64
C ALA A 114 9.89 11.68 -9.75
N LYS A 115 11.05 12.33 -9.69
CA LYS A 115 12.34 11.63 -9.71
C LYS A 115 12.50 10.73 -8.49
N PHE A 116 12.10 11.22 -7.32
CA PHE A 116 12.15 10.44 -6.08
C PHE A 116 11.29 9.18 -6.19
N VAL A 117 10.03 9.34 -6.61
CA VAL A 117 9.09 8.22 -6.77
C VAL A 117 9.63 7.21 -7.79
N ASN A 118 10.10 7.70 -8.94
CA ASN A 118 10.66 6.83 -9.96
C ASN A 118 11.88 6.05 -9.44
N GLY A 119 12.78 6.74 -8.75
CA GLY A 119 13.97 6.11 -8.16
C GLY A 119 13.63 5.01 -7.16
N VAL A 120 12.71 5.29 -6.25
CA VAL A 120 12.28 4.32 -5.24
C VAL A 120 11.67 3.08 -5.92
N LEU A 121 10.72 3.29 -6.83
CA LEU A 121 10.00 2.18 -7.45
C LEU A 121 10.87 1.38 -8.41
N ARG A 122 11.75 2.03 -9.17
CA ARG A 122 12.69 1.32 -10.04
C ARG A 122 13.69 0.49 -9.24
N ASN A 123 14.19 1.05 -8.15
CA ASN A 123 15.09 0.33 -7.27
C ASN A 123 14.40 -0.88 -6.63
N PHE A 124 13.16 -0.69 -6.19
CA PHE A 124 12.35 -1.80 -5.68
C PHE A 124 12.17 -2.90 -6.73
N GLN A 125 11.84 -2.52 -7.96
CA GLN A 125 11.60 -3.47 -9.06
C GLN A 125 12.84 -4.32 -9.36
N ARG A 126 14.03 -3.75 -9.27
CA ARG A 126 15.28 -4.43 -9.61
C ARG A 126 15.78 -5.41 -8.57
N ASN A 127 15.29 -5.30 -7.34
CA ASN A 127 15.76 -6.12 -6.23
C ASN A 127 14.74 -7.18 -5.87
N ASP A 128 15.21 -8.27 -5.28
CA ASP A 128 14.34 -9.32 -4.75
C ASP A 128 13.56 -8.77 -3.55
N LEU A 129 12.40 -9.35 -3.31
CA LEU A 129 11.60 -8.98 -2.14
C LEU A 129 12.37 -9.26 -0.86
N ARG A 130 12.30 -8.32 0.06
CA ARG A 130 12.90 -8.44 1.38
C ARG A 130 12.34 -9.66 2.11
N SER A 131 13.20 -10.44 2.75
CA SER A 131 12.78 -11.64 3.48
C SER A 131 12.22 -11.31 4.86
N PHE A 132 11.08 -11.89 5.21
CA PHE A 132 10.51 -11.75 6.56
C PHE A 132 11.41 -12.37 7.64
N GLU A 133 12.32 -13.25 7.24
CA GLU A 133 13.26 -13.89 8.17
C GLU A 133 14.23 -12.89 8.80
N GLU A 134 14.36 -11.68 8.22
CA GLU A 134 15.13 -10.59 8.85
C GLU A 134 14.53 -10.17 10.19
N ILE A 135 13.25 -10.40 10.39
CA ILE A 135 12.56 -10.08 11.64
C ILE A 135 12.76 -11.27 12.58
N LYS A 136 13.51 -11.04 13.66
CA LYS A 136 13.92 -12.13 14.56
C LYS A 136 12.82 -12.59 15.50
N ASP A 137 11.97 -11.68 15.97
CA ASP A 137 10.83 -12.04 16.81
C ASP A 137 9.76 -12.73 15.97
N ALA A 138 9.40 -13.97 16.33
CA ALA A 138 8.46 -14.77 15.54
C ALA A 138 7.07 -14.14 15.44
N ASP A 139 6.57 -13.56 16.53
CA ASP A 139 5.25 -12.93 16.55
C ASP A 139 5.24 -11.65 15.71
N GLU A 140 6.31 -10.86 15.78
CA GLU A 140 6.46 -9.67 14.95
C GLU A 140 6.55 -10.04 13.47
N ARG A 141 7.30 -11.09 13.16
CA ARG A 141 7.42 -11.59 11.79
C ARG A 141 6.06 -11.96 11.22
N MET A 142 5.25 -12.69 11.97
CA MET A 142 3.92 -13.08 11.53
C MET A 142 2.99 -11.88 11.40
N SER A 143 3.09 -10.92 12.32
CA SER A 143 2.34 -9.67 12.25
C SER A 143 2.61 -8.93 10.94
N VAL A 144 3.88 -8.75 10.58
CA VAL A 144 4.27 -8.06 9.34
C VAL A 144 3.90 -8.87 8.11
N GLN A 145 4.16 -10.17 8.12
CA GLN A 145 3.92 -11.04 6.97
C GLN A 145 2.45 -11.10 6.60
N TYR A 146 1.56 -11.14 7.57
CA TYR A 146 0.12 -11.21 7.35
C TYR A 146 -0.58 -9.87 7.51
N SER A 147 0.17 -8.83 7.83
CA SER A 147 -0.31 -7.45 7.99
C SER A 147 -1.45 -7.34 9.01
N ILE A 148 -1.22 -7.93 10.19
CA ILE A 148 -2.14 -7.81 11.33
C ILE A 148 -1.37 -7.31 12.55
N PRO A 149 -2.03 -6.56 13.47
CA PRO A 149 -1.35 -6.11 14.69
C PRO A 149 -0.82 -7.29 15.49
N LYS A 150 0.35 -7.11 16.10
CA LYS A 150 1.02 -8.17 16.88
C LYS A 150 0.10 -8.71 17.99
N TRP A 151 -0.62 -7.82 18.68
CA TRP A 151 -1.53 -8.23 19.76
C TRP A 151 -2.65 -9.12 19.24
N MET A 152 -3.16 -8.85 18.03
CA MET A 152 -4.22 -9.64 17.41
C MET A 152 -3.70 -11.02 17.01
N TYR A 153 -2.50 -11.08 16.42
CA TYR A 153 -1.87 -12.36 16.07
C TYR A 153 -1.64 -13.20 17.33
N GLN A 154 -1.15 -12.58 18.42
CA GLN A 154 -0.93 -13.27 19.68
C GLN A 154 -2.23 -13.81 20.28
N LEU A 155 -3.33 -13.07 20.13
CA LEU A 155 -4.64 -13.51 20.57
C LEU A 155 -5.12 -14.75 19.80
N PHE A 156 -4.99 -14.72 18.47
CA PHE A 156 -5.35 -15.87 17.62
C PHE A 156 -4.50 -17.10 17.98
N LYS A 157 -3.21 -16.91 18.16
CA LYS A 157 -2.30 -17.99 18.52
C LYS A 157 -2.68 -18.62 19.85
N GLN A 158 -3.09 -17.82 20.81
CA GLN A 158 -3.52 -18.27 22.13
C GLN A 158 -4.81 -19.08 22.09
N GLN A 159 -5.78 -18.64 21.27
CA GLN A 159 -7.10 -19.26 21.17
C GLN A 159 -7.13 -20.49 20.25
N TYR A 160 -6.42 -20.43 19.12
CA TYR A 160 -6.55 -21.41 18.04
C TYR A 160 -5.26 -22.18 17.73
N GLY A 161 -4.12 -21.78 18.30
CA GLY A 161 -2.83 -22.32 17.97
C GLY A 161 -2.18 -21.62 16.78
N VAL A 162 -0.87 -21.79 16.61
CA VAL A 162 -0.06 -21.08 15.63
C VAL A 162 -0.53 -21.31 14.20
N GLU A 163 -0.78 -22.59 13.86
CA GLU A 163 -1.17 -22.96 12.51
C GLU A 163 -2.47 -22.30 12.07
N GLN A 164 -3.49 -22.32 12.94
CA GLN A 164 -4.78 -21.72 12.64
C GLN A 164 -4.72 -20.19 12.59
N ALA A 165 -3.88 -19.58 13.42
CA ALA A 165 -3.67 -18.13 13.38
C ALA A 165 -3.12 -17.69 12.03
N GLN A 166 -2.19 -18.46 11.45
CA GLN A 166 -1.63 -18.17 10.13
C GLN A 166 -2.68 -18.30 9.02
N GLN A 167 -3.62 -19.23 9.15
CA GLN A 167 -4.68 -19.43 8.18
C GLN A 167 -5.72 -18.31 8.22
N ILE A 168 -5.98 -17.74 9.39
CA ILE A 168 -6.93 -16.65 9.57
C ILE A 168 -6.40 -15.35 8.93
N SER A 169 -5.11 -15.16 8.94
CA SER A 169 -4.46 -13.99 8.36
C SER A 169 -4.41 -14.08 6.86
#